data_3dc21359e88eff35193738b10601f313
#
_entry.id   3dc21359e88eff35193738b10601f313
#
_cell.length_a   1.000
_cell.length_b   1.000
_cell.length_c   1.000
_cell.angle_alpha   90.00
_cell.angle_beta   90.00
_cell.angle_gamma   90.00
#
_symmetry.space_group_name_H-M   'P 1'
#
loop_
_entity.id
_entity.type
_entity.pdbx_description
1 polymer ?
#
loop_
_entity_poly.entity_id
_entity_poly.type
_entity_poly.pdbx_seq_one_letter_code
_entity_poly.pdbx_strand_id
1 'polypeptide(L)'
;MLSFTGKSVNGTSQLNWITASEQNNSHFVVERSKDGRAFTSLSNAIASKANNGTSETPLDYGFTDATPFQGHNYYRLQQHDIDGKTSYSNVVDVYFGNETMVTLYPNPVNSIMNVDINTPKATSATLKVTDATGRVVKVVSMQLSAGGNTTQVDLQGLADGMYMVHITNGKGLDYAQPVRKN
;
A
#
# COMPACT_ATOMS: atom_id res chain seq x y z
N MET A 1 5.95 8.91 16.30
CA MET A 1 5.22 8.68 15.02
C MET A 1 4.16 7.62 15.24
N LEU A 2 2.95 7.82 14.71
CA LEU A 2 1.84 6.86 14.80
C LEU A 2 1.80 5.93 13.59
N SER A 3 1.96 6.49 12.38
CA SER A 3 1.99 5.72 11.14
C SER A 3 2.86 6.41 10.09
N PHE A 4 3.49 5.59 9.21
CA PHE A 4 4.05 6.02 7.94
C PHE A 4 3.70 4.97 6.90
N THR A 5 3.05 5.40 5.82
CA THR A 5 2.51 4.53 4.77
C THR A 5 2.84 5.08 3.39
N GLY A 6 2.94 4.19 2.41
CA GLY A 6 3.15 4.55 1.01
C GLY A 6 2.29 3.69 0.10
N LYS A 7 1.77 4.28 -0.98
CA LYS A 7 1.04 3.54 -2.01
C LYS A 7 1.34 4.09 -3.40
N SER A 8 1.30 3.21 -4.39
CA SER A 8 1.35 3.58 -5.81
C SER A 8 -0.01 4.09 -6.27
N VAL A 9 -0.05 5.29 -6.84
CA VAL A 9 -1.27 5.90 -7.40
C VAL A 9 -0.90 6.63 -8.69
N ASN A 10 -1.51 6.23 -9.81
CA ASN A 10 -1.31 6.87 -11.11
C ASN A 10 0.16 7.08 -11.50
N GLY A 11 1.02 6.11 -11.21
CA GLY A 11 2.44 6.18 -11.54
C GLY A 11 3.30 7.01 -10.58
N THR A 12 2.73 7.50 -9.48
CA THR A 12 3.42 8.25 -8.43
C THR A 12 3.38 7.50 -7.10
N SER A 13 4.36 7.74 -6.19
CA SER A 13 4.27 7.25 -4.81
C SER A 13 3.61 8.31 -3.93
N GLN A 14 2.46 8.00 -3.36
CA GLN A 14 1.82 8.82 -2.34
C GLN A 14 2.23 8.32 -0.96
N LEU A 15 2.92 9.17 -0.21
CA LEU A 15 3.40 8.91 1.13
C LEU A 15 2.60 9.73 2.12
N ASN A 16 2.12 9.08 3.19
CA ASN A 16 1.36 9.76 4.24
C ASN A 16 1.88 9.31 5.60
N TRP A 17 1.93 10.26 6.55
CA TRP A 17 2.28 9.93 7.93
C TRP A 17 1.49 10.74 8.93
N ILE A 18 1.36 10.17 10.10
CA ILE A 18 0.68 10.78 11.23
C ILE A 18 1.61 10.71 12.44
N THR A 19 1.80 11.83 13.12
CA THR A 19 2.41 11.87 14.44
C THR A 19 1.32 11.84 15.51
N ALA A 20 1.47 11.07 16.58
CA ALA A 20 0.54 11.09 17.72
C ALA A 20 0.70 12.37 18.54
N SER A 21 1.94 12.79 18.68
CA SER A 21 2.39 14.02 19.32
C SER A 21 3.73 14.43 18.72
N GLU A 22 4.11 15.66 18.86
CA GLU A 22 5.42 16.17 18.49
C GLU A 22 6.02 16.94 19.64
N GLN A 23 7.33 16.79 19.84
CA GLN A 23 8.08 17.54 20.81
C GLN A 23 9.39 17.98 20.17
N ASN A 24 9.62 19.29 20.16
CA ASN A 24 10.84 19.89 19.61
C ASN A 24 11.08 19.58 18.11
N ASN A 25 10.07 19.16 17.37
CA ASN A 25 10.20 18.78 15.95
C ASN A 25 10.31 20.03 15.07
N SER A 26 11.37 20.10 14.28
CA SER A 26 11.56 21.17 13.28
C SER A 26 10.89 20.82 11.96
N HIS A 27 11.27 19.70 11.38
CA HIS A 27 10.79 19.29 10.05
C HIS A 27 11.06 17.82 9.78
N PHE A 28 10.46 17.32 8.72
CA PHE A 28 10.71 16.01 8.13
C PHE A 28 11.39 16.15 6.77
N VAL A 29 12.24 15.17 6.43
CA VAL A 29 12.78 14.97 5.08
C VAL A 29 12.37 13.58 4.63
N VAL A 30 11.78 13.48 3.45
CA VAL A 30 11.50 12.17 2.82
C VAL A 30 12.77 11.71 2.13
N GLU A 31 13.20 10.51 2.44
CA GLU A 31 14.32 9.84 1.78
C GLU A 31 13.84 8.63 0.99
N ARG A 32 14.49 8.36 -0.14
CA ARG A 32 14.22 7.22 -1.02
C ARG A 32 15.45 6.37 -1.25
N SER A 33 15.26 5.06 -1.39
CA SER A 33 16.29 4.08 -1.72
C SER A 33 15.76 3.09 -2.77
N LYS A 34 16.67 2.54 -3.60
CA LYS A 34 16.38 1.43 -4.52
C LYS A 34 16.55 0.05 -3.86
N ASP A 35 17.40 -0.04 -2.85
CA ASP A 35 17.85 -1.30 -2.24
C ASP A 35 17.50 -1.44 -0.75
N GLY A 36 16.82 -0.42 -0.20
CA GLY A 36 16.47 -0.36 1.22
C GLY A 36 17.65 -0.12 2.16
N ARG A 37 18.84 0.21 1.62
CA ARG A 37 20.09 0.40 2.38
C ARG A 37 20.65 1.81 2.19
N ALA A 38 20.91 2.21 0.96
CA ALA A 38 21.41 3.55 0.62
C ALA A 38 20.25 4.49 0.36
N PHE A 39 19.99 5.42 1.28
CA PHE A 39 18.93 6.40 1.19
C PHE A 39 19.46 7.76 0.75
N THR A 40 18.70 8.44 -0.09
CA THR A 40 18.98 9.82 -0.54
C THR A 40 17.76 10.70 -0.29
N SER A 41 18.00 11.94 0.10
CA SER A 41 16.91 12.92 0.30
C SER A 41 16.17 13.17 -1.01
N LEU A 42 14.85 13.06 -0.95
CA LEU A 42 13.95 13.24 -2.08
C LEU A 42 13.17 14.56 -1.97
N SER A 43 12.87 14.98 -0.74
CA SER A 43 12.15 16.23 -0.49
C SER A 43 13.05 17.31 0.10
N ASN A 44 12.62 18.56 -0.04
CA ASN A 44 13.05 19.63 0.85
C ASN A 44 12.48 19.39 2.27
N ALA A 45 12.87 20.24 3.22
CA ALA A 45 12.33 20.23 4.56
C ALA A 45 10.80 20.44 4.54
N ILE A 46 10.06 19.49 5.08
CA ILE A 46 8.61 19.57 5.29
C ILE A 46 8.42 20.01 6.75
N ALA A 47 8.12 21.30 6.95
CA ALA A 47 8.04 21.89 8.27
C ALA A 47 7.03 21.16 9.16
N SER A 48 7.34 21.06 10.45
CA SER A 48 6.36 20.61 11.45
C SER A 48 5.14 21.52 11.43
N LYS A 49 3.96 20.92 11.52
CA LYS A 49 2.68 21.63 11.69
C LYS A 49 2.42 21.99 13.15
N ALA A 50 3.26 21.51 14.07
CA ALA A 50 3.15 21.80 15.48
C ALA A 50 3.57 23.25 15.78
N ASN A 51 2.86 23.89 16.71
CA ASN A 51 3.25 25.22 17.17
C ASN A 51 4.59 25.14 17.93
N ASN A 52 5.59 25.88 17.47
CA ASN A 52 6.96 25.82 17.99
C ASN A 52 7.52 24.39 18.12
N GLY A 53 7.17 23.52 17.16
CA GLY A 53 7.62 22.14 17.11
C GLY A 53 6.99 21.20 18.15
N THR A 54 5.95 21.63 18.87
CA THR A 54 5.32 20.84 19.93
C THR A 54 3.81 20.75 19.73
N SER A 55 3.28 19.53 19.76
CA SER A 55 1.83 19.23 19.70
C SER A 55 1.53 18.00 20.54
N GLU A 56 0.44 18.04 21.29
CA GLU A 56 -0.11 16.90 22.05
C GLU A 56 -1.24 16.19 21.27
N THR A 57 -1.60 16.70 20.09
CA THR A 57 -2.64 16.14 19.24
C THR A 57 -2.03 15.57 17.95
N PRO A 58 -2.67 14.58 17.33
CA PRO A 58 -2.20 14.02 16.07
C PRO A 58 -2.12 15.06 14.95
N LEU A 59 -1.05 15.00 14.17
CA LEU A 59 -0.83 15.80 12.98
C LEU A 59 -0.58 14.90 11.78
N ASP A 60 -1.25 15.21 10.67
CA ASP A 60 -1.15 14.46 9.43
C ASP A 60 -0.31 15.21 8.38
N TYR A 61 0.43 14.45 7.59
CA TYR A 61 1.35 14.94 6.57
C TYR A 61 1.27 14.07 5.31
N GLY A 62 1.67 14.64 4.18
CA GLY A 62 1.77 13.92 2.93
C GLY A 62 2.89 14.42 2.03
N PHE A 63 3.39 13.54 1.19
CA PHE A 63 4.35 13.85 0.14
C PHE A 63 4.08 12.96 -1.07
N THR A 64 4.27 13.52 -2.29
CA THR A 64 4.14 12.75 -3.53
C THR A 64 5.47 12.72 -4.26
N ASP A 65 6.02 11.52 -4.44
CA ASP A 65 7.10 11.29 -5.38
C ASP A 65 6.51 11.12 -6.78
N ALA A 66 6.72 12.12 -7.63
CA ALA A 66 6.21 12.15 -8.99
C ALA A 66 7.03 11.29 -9.97
N THR A 67 8.25 10.89 -9.59
CA THR A 67 9.19 10.16 -10.46
C THR A 67 9.82 8.96 -9.73
N PRO A 68 8.99 7.98 -9.27
CA PRO A 68 9.53 6.79 -8.64
C PRO A 68 10.33 5.96 -9.64
N PHE A 69 11.29 5.17 -9.13
CA PHE A 69 12.01 4.21 -9.96
C PHE A 69 11.08 3.06 -10.39
N GLN A 70 11.36 2.45 -11.51
CA GLN A 70 10.82 1.13 -11.82
C GLN A 70 11.35 0.10 -10.80
N GLY A 71 10.48 -0.80 -10.33
CA GLY A 71 10.77 -1.76 -9.28
C GLY A 71 10.46 -1.22 -7.89
N HIS A 72 11.23 -1.67 -6.91
CA HIS A 72 11.06 -1.29 -5.51
C HIS A 72 11.54 0.14 -5.24
N ASN A 73 10.76 0.86 -4.47
CA ASN A 73 11.07 2.18 -3.94
C ASN A 73 10.86 2.15 -2.43
N TYR A 74 11.95 2.13 -1.70
CA TYR A 74 11.93 2.15 -0.24
C TYR A 74 11.97 3.58 0.23
N TYR A 75 11.03 3.96 1.09
CA TYR A 75 10.95 5.30 1.65
C TYR A 75 11.07 5.25 3.17
N ARG A 76 11.70 6.27 3.73
CA ARG A 76 11.69 6.56 5.15
C ARG A 76 11.60 8.06 5.38
N LEU A 77 11.20 8.44 6.57
CA LEU A 77 11.26 9.82 7.04
C LEU A 77 12.50 9.99 7.91
N GLN A 78 13.21 11.07 7.69
CA GLN A 78 14.18 11.61 8.62
C GLN A 78 13.51 12.79 9.33
N GLN A 79 13.30 12.69 10.64
CA GLN A 79 12.80 13.76 11.49
C GLN A 79 14.00 14.55 12.02
N HIS A 80 13.90 15.86 11.97
CA HIS A 80 14.90 16.79 12.50
C HIS A 80 14.28 17.59 13.64
N ASP A 81 14.88 17.53 14.79
CA ASP A 81 14.48 18.34 15.94
C ASP A 81 15.17 19.72 15.92
N ILE A 82 14.59 20.69 16.61
CA ILE A 82 15.11 22.07 16.68
C ILE A 82 16.51 22.11 17.33
N ASP A 83 16.82 21.15 18.21
CA ASP A 83 18.13 21.01 18.86
C ASP A 83 19.17 20.27 18.00
N GLY A 84 18.81 19.93 16.76
CA GLY A 84 19.68 19.28 15.79
C GLY A 84 19.72 17.76 15.85
N LYS A 85 18.99 17.12 16.77
CA LYS A 85 18.85 15.66 16.77
C LYS A 85 18.07 15.17 15.57
N THR A 86 18.39 13.96 15.14
CA THR A 86 17.69 13.31 14.02
C THR A 86 17.23 11.91 14.42
N SER A 87 16.08 11.52 13.90
CA SER A 87 15.53 10.17 14.05
C SER A 87 14.90 9.70 12.74
N TYR A 88 14.67 8.39 12.62
CA TYR A 88 14.11 7.79 11.39
C TYR A 88 12.84 7.02 11.68
N SER A 89 11.93 7.02 10.71
CA SER A 89 10.75 6.16 10.71
C SER A 89 11.10 4.71 10.36
N ASN A 90 10.10 3.82 10.43
CA ASN A 90 10.15 2.57 9.68
C ASN A 90 10.28 2.84 8.17
N VAL A 91 10.78 1.84 7.44
CA VAL A 91 10.84 1.87 5.97
C VAL A 91 9.52 1.34 5.41
N VAL A 92 9.01 2.01 4.37
CA VAL A 92 7.87 1.51 3.57
C VAL A 92 8.36 1.24 2.15
N ASP A 93 7.82 0.19 1.53
CA ASP A 93 8.13 -0.22 0.17
C ASP A 93 6.93 0.07 -0.74
N VAL A 94 7.18 0.76 -1.85
CA VAL A 94 6.21 1.00 -2.92
C VAL A 94 6.78 0.47 -4.23
N TYR A 95 6.10 -0.53 -4.82
CA TYR A 95 6.56 -1.22 -6.02
C TYR A 95 5.93 -0.66 -7.29
N PHE A 96 6.77 -0.43 -8.31
CA PHE A 96 6.39 -0.03 -9.67
C PHE A 96 6.96 -1.02 -10.67
N GLY A 97 6.23 -2.11 -10.93
CA GLY A 97 6.59 -3.11 -11.93
C GLY A 97 5.79 -2.97 -13.23
N ASN A 98 6.29 -3.62 -14.27
CA ASN A 98 5.54 -3.80 -15.51
C ASN A 98 4.53 -4.96 -15.42
N GLU A 99 4.60 -5.74 -14.35
CA GLU A 99 3.71 -6.88 -14.10
C GLU A 99 2.62 -6.50 -13.11
N THR A 100 1.46 -7.11 -13.26
CA THR A 100 0.40 -6.99 -12.28
C THR A 100 0.72 -7.91 -11.10
N MET A 101 0.74 -7.35 -9.89
CA MET A 101 0.90 -8.09 -8.65
C MET A 101 -0.45 -8.20 -7.94
N VAL A 102 -0.76 -9.37 -7.41
CA VAL A 102 -2.00 -9.64 -6.66
C VAL A 102 -1.65 -10.22 -5.29
N THR A 103 -2.31 -9.72 -4.26
CA THR A 103 -2.20 -10.25 -2.89
C THR A 103 -3.60 -10.42 -2.30
N LEU A 104 -3.87 -11.61 -1.74
CA LEU A 104 -5.12 -11.95 -1.08
C LEU A 104 -4.89 -12.14 0.41
N TYR A 105 -5.66 -11.44 1.27
CA TYR A 105 -5.54 -11.57 2.73
C TYR A 105 -6.83 -11.19 3.47
N PRO A 106 -7.02 -11.73 4.70
CA PRO A 106 -6.26 -12.82 5.30
C PRO A 106 -6.49 -14.15 4.58
N ASN A 107 -5.58 -15.10 4.73
CA ASN A 107 -5.77 -16.50 4.34
C ASN A 107 -5.21 -17.38 5.46
N PRO A 108 -6.01 -18.08 6.26
CA PRO A 108 -7.47 -18.26 6.14
C PRO A 108 -8.30 -17.00 6.33
N VAL A 109 -9.48 -16.98 5.68
CA VAL A 109 -10.46 -15.89 5.76
C VAL A 109 -11.71 -16.33 6.53
N ASN A 110 -12.25 -15.44 7.38
CA ASN A 110 -13.50 -15.69 8.09
C ASN A 110 -14.73 -15.16 7.30
N SER A 111 -14.71 -13.88 6.90
CA SER A 111 -15.85 -13.28 6.20
C SER A 111 -15.40 -12.38 5.04
N ILE A 112 -14.51 -11.43 5.30
CA ILE A 112 -14.05 -10.45 4.30
C ILE A 112 -12.63 -10.79 3.88
N MET A 113 -12.43 -10.96 2.58
CA MET A 113 -11.12 -11.09 1.95
C MET A 113 -10.76 -9.76 1.28
N ASN A 114 -9.58 -9.22 1.60
CA ASN A 114 -9.02 -8.10 0.88
C ASN A 114 -8.23 -8.61 -0.33
N VAL A 115 -8.36 -7.88 -1.41
CA VAL A 115 -7.69 -8.16 -2.70
C VAL A 115 -6.93 -6.90 -3.08
N ASP A 116 -5.61 -6.92 -2.93
CA ASP A 116 -4.73 -5.84 -3.38
C ASP A 116 -4.17 -6.19 -4.75
N ILE A 117 -4.34 -5.28 -5.70
CA ILE A 117 -3.86 -5.43 -7.07
C ILE A 117 -3.05 -4.19 -7.44
N ASN A 118 -1.77 -4.38 -7.70
CA ASN A 118 -0.93 -3.34 -8.29
C ASN A 118 -0.78 -3.62 -9.79
N THR A 119 -1.26 -2.72 -10.64
CA THR A 119 -1.22 -2.88 -12.09
C THR A 119 -0.52 -1.70 -12.76
N PRO A 120 0.36 -1.95 -13.79
CA PRO A 120 1.11 -0.87 -14.44
C PRO A 120 0.23 0.06 -15.28
N LYS A 121 -0.97 -0.38 -15.66
CA LYS A 121 -1.90 0.38 -16.51
C LYS A 121 -3.34 0.19 -16.05
N ALA A 122 -4.16 1.21 -16.27
CA ALA A 122 -5.60 1.09 -16.04
C ALA A 122 -6.18 -0.04 -16.90
N THR A 123 -6.97 -0.91 -16.27
CA THR A 123 -7.60 -2.07 -16.93
C THR A 123 -8.86 -2.49 -16.17
N SER A 124 -9.71 -3.26 -16.82
CA SER A 124 -10.78 -3.99 -16.13
C SER A 124 -10.32 -5.41 -15.80
N ALA A 125 -10.79 -5.96 -14.70
CA ALA A 125 -10.54 -7.35 -14.35
C ALA A 125 -11.81 -7.99 -13.75
N THR A 126 -11.88 -9.31 -13.82
CA THR A 126 -12.94 -10.09 -13.19
C THR A 126 -12.32 -11.07 -12.21
N LEU A 127 -12.81 -11.02 -10.97
CA LEU A 127 -12.51 -11.99 -9.93
C LEU A 127 -13.64 -13.01 -9.86
N LYS A 128 -13.29 -14.29 -9.87
CA LYS A 128 -14.21 -15.41 -9.64
C LYS A 128 -13.75 -16.20 -8.44
N VAL A 129 -14.68 -16.56 -7.57
CA VAL A 129 -14.45 -17.53 -6.49
C VAL A 129 -15.18 -18.80 -6.87
N THR A 130 -14.47 -19.93 -6.87
CA THR A 130 -15.06 -21.26 -7.15
C THR A 130 -14.90 -22.17 -5.94
N ASP A 131 -15.88 -23.01 -5.69
CA ASP A 131 -15.80 -24.06 -4.66
C ASP A 131 -14.99 -25.26 -5.15
N ALA A 132 -14.80 -26.27 -4.27
CA ALA A 132 -14.02 -27.47 -4.56
C ALA A 132 -14.59 -28.31 -5.70
N THR A 133 -15.85 -28.10 -6.11
CA THR A 133 -16.50 -28.77 -7.24
C THR A 133 -16.29 -28.02 -8.56
N GLY A 134 -15.66 -26.85 -8.53
CA GLY A 134 -15.49 -25.97 -9.69
C GLY A 134 -16.67 -25.05 -9.96
N ARG A 135 -17.68 -25.03 -9.10
CA ARG A 135 -18.85 -24.16 -9.26
C ARG A 135 -18.48 -22.73 -8.85
N VAL A 136 -18.78 -21.74 -9.69
CA VAL A 136 -18.61 -20.33 -9.37
C VAL A 136 -19.62 -19.90 -8.31
N VAL A 137 -19.14 -19.44 -7.17
CA VAL A 137 -19.95 -18.98 -6.02
C VAL A 137 -19.97 -17.47 -5.86
N LYS A 138 -18.97 -16.76 -6.43
CA LYS A 138 -18.89 -15.30 -6.41
C LYS A 138 -18.23 -14.79 -7.68
N VAL A 139 -18.71 -13.65 -8.19
CA VAL A 139 -18.08 -12.90 -9.29
C VAL A 139 -18.03 -11.42 -8.93
N VAL A 140 -16.88 -10.80 -9.08
CA VAL A 140 -16.68 -9.37 -8.85
C VAL A 140 -16.00 -8.76 -10.07
N SER A 141 -16.63 -7.76 -10.68
CA SER A 141 -16.03 -6.97 -11.76
C SER A 141 -15.32 -5.75 -11.15
N MET A 142 -14.10 -5.50 -11.58
CA MET A 142 -13.23 -4.46 -11.05
C MET A 142 -12.77 -3.53 -12.16
N GLN A 143 -12.78 -2.23 -11.90
CA GLN A 143 -12.07 -1.23 -12.71
C GLN A 143 -10.79 -0.86 -11.93
N LEU A 144 -9.64 -1.16 -12.53
CA LEU A 144 -8.34 -0.96 -11.90
C LEU A 144 -7.68 0.28 -12.50
N SER A 145 -7.27 1.20 -11.67
CA SER A 145 -6.39 2.30 -12.04
C SER A 145 -4.94 1.81 -12.11
N ALA A 146 -4.09 2.51 -12.84
CA ALA A 146 -2.64 2.27 -12.78
C ALA A 146 -2.15 2.49 -11.33
N GLY A 147 -1.34 1.56 -10.82
CA GLY A 147 -0.89 1.52 -9.44
C GLY A 147 -1.70 0.58 -8.54
N GLY A 148 -1.71 0.87 -7.25
CA GLY A 148 -2.36 0.04 -6.23
C GLY A 148 -3.87 0.24 -6.19
N ASN A 149 -4.59 -0.88 -6.18
CA ASN A 149 -6.04 -0.96 -6.03
C ASN A 149 -6.36 -1.94 -4.92
N THR A 150 -7.33 -1.63 -4.06
CA THR A 150 -7.82 -2.52 -3.01
C THR A 150 -9.32 -2.74 -3.20
N THR A 151 -9.73 -4.00 -3.16
CA THR A 151 -11.14 -4.41 -3.22
C THR A 151 -11.42 -5.40 -2.10
N GLN A 152 -12.60 -5.33 -1.50
CA GLN A 152 -13.06 -6.31 -0.52
C GLN A 152 -14.04 -7.28 -1.16
N VAL A 153 -13.86 -8.56 -0.88
CA VAL A 153 -14.75 -9.65 -1.32
C VAL A 153 -15.38 -10.27 -0.09
N ASP A 154 -16.69 -10.10 0.02
CA ASP A 154 -17.47 -10.72 1.09
C ASP A 154 -17.72 -12.18 0.76
N LEU A 155 -17.25 -13.07 1.63
CA LEU A 155 -17.41 -14.53 1.59
C LEU A 155 -18.36 -15.02 2.70
N GLN A 156 -19.03 -14.09 3.39
CA GLN A 156 -20.03 -14.44 4.41
C GLN A 156 -21.13 -15.31 3.79
N GLY A 157 -21.58 -16.32 4.52
CA GLY A 157 -22.60 -17.26 4.04
C GLY A 157 -22.10 -18.40 3.15
N LEU A 158 -20.82 -18.37 2.73
CA LEU A 158 -20.20 -19.54 2.14
C LEU A 158 -19.82 -20.55 3.24
N ALA A 159 -19.93 -21.85 2.92
CA ALA A 159 -19.52 -22.92 3.82
C ALA A 159 -18.00 -22.87 4.08
N ASP A 160 -17.58 -23.38 5.24
CA ASP A 160 -16.14 -23.56 5.51
C ASP A 160 -15.54 -24.54 4.53
N GLY A 161 -14.32 -24.24 4.04
CA GLY A 161 -13.69 -25.09 3.04
C GLY A 161 -12.66 -24.37 2.20
N MET A 162 -12.19 -25.07 1.18
CA MET A 162 -11.24 -24.55 0.20
C MET A 162 -11.97 -23.95 -1.01
N TYR A 163 -11.53 -22.78 -1.41
CA TYR A 163 -12.00 -22.08 -2.59
C TYR A 163 -10.83 -21.71 -3.47
N MET A 164 -11.05 -21.61 -4.76
CA MET A 164 -10.08 -21.05 -5.71
C MET A 164 -10.54 -19.64 -6.08
N VAL A 165 -9.65 -18.67 -5.90
CA VAL A 165 -9.84 -17.31 -6.39
C VAL A 165 -9.07 -17.17 -7.68
N HIS A 166 -9.76 -16.79 -8.76
CA HIS A 166 -9.20 -16.57 -10.07
C HIS A 166 -9.48 -15.13 -10.51
N ILE A 167 -8.43 -14.38 -10.88
CA ILE A 167 -8.53 -12.98 -11.33
C ILE A 167 -7.94 -12.88 -12.72
N THR A 168 -8.74 -12.43 -13.68
CA THR A 168 -8.31 -12.31 -15.08
C THR A 168 -8.83 -11.04 -15.73
N ASN A 169 -8.08 -10.50 -16.69
CA ASN A 169 -8.53 -9.42 -17.57
C ASN A 169 -8.60 -9.83 -19.05
N GLY A 170 -8.27 -11.09 -19.37
CA GLY A 170 -8.19 -11.57 -20.75
C GLY A 170 -7.07 -10.95 -21.59
N LYS A 171 -6.18 -10.16 -20.99
CA LYS A 171 -5.11 -9.41 -21.66
C LYS A 171 -3.75 -9.51 -20.93
N GLY A 172 -3.50 -10.62 -20.26
CA GLY A 172 -2.21 -10.89 -19.58
C GLY A 172 -2.26 -10.95 -18.06
N LEU A 173 -3.33 -10.47 -17.41
CA LEU A 173 -3.58 -10.80 -16.01
C LEU A 173 -4.31 -12.13 -15.96
N ASP A 174 -3.66 -13.13 -15.39
CA ASP A 174 -4.21 -14.45 -15.11
C ASP A 174 -3.59 -14.95 -13.80
N TYR A 175 -4.34 -14.79 -12.70
CA TYR A 175 -3.88 -15.10 -11.35
C TYR A 175 -4.86 -16.04 -10.68
N ALA A 176 -4.32 -17.10 -10.07
CA ALA A 176 -5.12 -18.06 -9.33
C ALA A 176 -4.45 -18.40 -8.00
N GLN A 177 -5.22 -18.38 -6.91
CA GLN A 177 -4.75 -18.76 -5.58
C GLN A 177 -5.83 -19.50 -4.79
N PRO A 178 -5.48 -20.60 -4.08
CA PRO A 178 -6.38 -21.24 -3.14
C PRO A 178 -6.52 -20.38 -1.88
N VAL A 179 -7.76 -20.27 -1.39
CA VAL A 179 -8.11 -19.55 -0.17
C VAL A 179 -8.92 -20.50 0.72
N ARG A 180 -8.58 -20.56 2.00
CA ARG A 180 -9.33 -21.30 3.01
C ARG A 180 -10.33 -20.37 3.70
N LYS A 181 -11.60 -20.75 3.69
CA LYS A 181 -12.67 -20.12 4.46
C LYS A 181 -12.89 -20.93 5.75
N ASN A 182 -12.89 -20.24 6.89
CA ASN A 182 -13.20 -20.79 8.22
C ASN A 182 -14.58 -20.31 8.71
#